data_e28c09e92b1263c16cd29dd6e392ff4a
#
_entry.id   e28c09e92b1263c16cd29dd6e392ff4a
#
_cell.length_a   1.000
_cell.length_b   1.000
_cell.length_c   1.000
_cell.angle_alpha   90.00
_cell.angle_beta   90.00
_cell.angle_gamma   90.00
#
_symmetry.space_group_name_H-M   'P 1'
#
loop_
_entity.id
_entity.type
_entity.pdbx_description
1 polymer ?
#
loop_
_entity_poly.entity_id
_entity_poly.type
_entity_poly.pdbx_seq_one_letter_code
_entity_poly.pdbx_strand_id
1 'polypeptide(L)'
;MNYRMVAFVLGRIFAIEAGLMLFPLICAMLYGEWYLLPAFLLPAALLAVLGFITSRKTPKNTTIFARDGLAIVALVWVLMSAFGALPFVISGEIPSFIDAFFETVSGFTTTGSTILTDVEALSHGTLYWRSFSHWVGGMGVLVFAMAVLPMTDGRAMHLMRAEVPGPTVGKISSKLSDSAQILYAIYFAMTFVEVVLLCAGGMPLFDSLIHSFGTAGTGGFSNKGLSVGAYNNPYFEIVIGVFMLLFGINFNLYYFLLLRRFRDAFCSEEMLAYLGIVGFSTVTITLNILHLYDNVGTALRTAFFQVSSIITTTGYASADFNLWPTYSRIVIVILTFVGACAGSTAGGLKVSRVIILFKAARQDLNKMLHSHAVTTVRFEGKPLDEKTLRGVHNYFNIYMLLLTLSVLLLSLDGFDLVTTFTSVATCLNNVGPGLEMVGPMGSFADFSAPAKLLLAFDMLAGRLELYPMLALFAPRLWRKRINAMHEARAK
;
A
#
# COMPACT_ATOMS: atom_id res chain seq x y z
N MET A 1 -16.27 -16.63 -16.39
CA MET A 1 -15.92 -15.22 -16.17
C MET A 1 -16.80 -14.34 -17.06
N ASN A 2 -17.29 -13.22 -16.53
CA ASN A 2 -18.09 -12.24 -17.27
C ASN A 2 -17.14 -11.19 -17.92
N TYR A 3 -16.50 -11.57 -19.04
CA TYR A 3 -15.51 -10.72 -19.73
C TYR A 3 -16.04 -9.32 -20.10
N ARG A 4 -17.34 -9.22 -20.47
CA ARG A 4 -17.95 -7.93 -20.83
C ARG A 4 -18.05 -7.01 -19.63
N MET A 5 -18.35 -7.56 -18.45
CA MET A 5 -18.42 -6.78 -17.21
C MET A 5 -17.03 -6.40 -16.71
N VAL A 6 -16.05 -7.31 -16.84
CA VAL A 6 -14.63 -7.00 -16.55
C VAL A 6 -14.15 -5.84 -17.42
N ALA A 7 -14.33 -5.91 -18.73
CA ALA A 7 -13.94 -4.84 -19.66
C ALA A 7 -14.66 -3.50 -19.36
N PHE A 8 -15.94 -3.54 -18.98
CA PHE A 8 -16.70 -2.36 -18.61
C PHE A 8 -16.12 -1.68 -17.36
N VAL A 9 -15.79 -2.46 -16.31
CA VAL A 9 -15.19 -1.91 -15.08
C VAL A 9 -13.80 -1.34 -15.38
N LEU A 10 -12.95 -2.09 -16.10
CA LEU A 10 -11.62 -1.61 -16.52
C LEU A 10 -11.73 -0.30 -17.29
N GLY A 11 -12.69 -0.18 -18.23
CA GLY A 11 -12.88 1.05 -18.98
C GLY A 11 -13.27 2.26 -18.13
N ARG A 12 -14.05 2.04 -17.08
CA ARG A 12 -14.36 3.10 -16.11
C ARG A 12 -13.12 3.55 -15.34
N ILE A 13 -12.28 2.61 -14.94
CA ILE A 13 -11.02 2.92 -14.24
C ILE A 13 -10.06 3.67 -15.17
N PHE A 14 -9.94 3.27 -16.44
CA PHE A 14 -9.12 3.99 -17.43
C PHE A 14 -9.58 5.44 -17.64
N ALA A 15 -10.89 5.68 -17.67
CA ALA A 15 -11.41 7.04 -17.74
C ALA A 15 -11.06 7.88 -16.49
N ILE A 16 -11.05 7.25 -15.30
CA ILE A 16 -10.61 7.88 -14.06
C ILE A 16 -9.12 8.21 -14.13
N GLU A 17 -8.28 7.24 -14.50
CA GLU A 17 -6.83 7.42 -14.61
C GLU A 17 -6.46 8.52 -15.62
N ALA A 18 -7.15 8.58 -16.77
CA ALA A 18 -7.01 9.68 -17.73
C ALA A 18 -7.27 11.04 -17.08
N GLY A 19 -8.31 11.14 -16.26
CA GLY A 19 -8.61 12.36 -15.48
C GLY A 19 -7.54 12.68 -14.43
N LEU A 20 -7.00 11.67 -13.76
CA LEU A 20 -5.94 11.85 -12.76
C LEU A 20 -4.63 12.35 -13.38
N MET A 21 -4.31 11.96 -14.62
CA MET A 21 -3.13 12.44 -15.35
C MET A 21 -3.20 13.95 -15.70
N LEU A 22 -4.36 14.60 -15.57
CA LEU A 22 -4.46 16.04 -15.78
C LEU A 22 -3.84 16.85 -14.62
N PHE A 23 -3.75 16.31 -13.41
CA PHE A 23 -3.16 17.02 -12.27
C PHE A 23 -1.64 17.24 -12.45
N PRO A 24 -0.81 16.22 -12.75
CA PRO A 24 0.60 16.42 -13.03
C PRO A 24 0.82 17.28 -14.29
N LEU A 25 -0.07 17.24 -15.29
CA LEU A 25 -0.04 18.11 -16.45
C LEU A 25 -0.21 19.59 -16.05
N ILE A 26 -1.17 19.88 -15.17
CA ILE A 26 -1.36 21.25 -14.63
C ILE A 26 -0.13 21.67 -13.84
N CYS A 27 0.46 20.77 -13.03
CA CYS A 27 1.70 21.03 -12.31
C CYS A 27 2.84 21.39 -13.27
N ALA A 28 3.06 20.59 -14.32
CA ALA A 28 4.08 20.84 -15.33
C ALA A 28 3.89 22.23 -16.02
N MET A 29 2.65 22.59 -16.35
CA MET A 29 2.35 23.91 -16.92
C MET A 29 2.67 25.06 -15.95
N LEU A 30 2.37 24.92 -14.65
CA LEU A 30 2.66 25.93 -13.64
C LEU A 30 4.16 26.16 -13.45
N TYR A 31 4.97 25.13 -13.64
CA TYR A 31 6.44 25.21 -13.58
C TYR A 31 7.11 25.51 -14.94
N GLY A 32 6.32 25.70 -16.01
CA GLY A 32 6.85 26.02 -17.35
C GLY A 32 7.47 24.83 -18.09
N GLU A 33 7.18 23.61 -17.67
CA GLU A 33 7.70 22.36 -18.24
C GLU A 33 6.85 21.90 -19.44
N TRP A 34 6.71 22.75 -20.47
CA TRP A 34 5.84 22.52 -21.64
C TRP A 34 6.19 21.28 -22.44
N TYR A 35 7.44 20.82 -22.38
CA TYR A 35 7.89 19.60 -23.05
C TYR A 35 7.25 18.32 -22.51
N LEU A 36 6.68 18.37 -21.29
CA LEU A 36 5.96 17.24 -20.68
C LEU A 36 4.52 17.10 -21.16
N LEU A 37 3.96 18.08 -21.87
CA LEU A 37 2.58 18.00 -22.35
C LEU A 37 2.29 16.70 -23.12
N PRO A 38 3.10 16.31 -24.13
CA PRO A 38 2.88 15.05 -24.84
C PRO A 38 2.97 13.84 -23.91
N ALA A 39 3.86 13.86 -22.91
CA ALA A 39 4.09 12.76 -21.99
C ALA A 39 2.85 12.40 -21.17
N PHE A 40 2.04 13.39 -20.78
CA PHE A 40 0.79 13.16 -20.04
C PHE A 40 -0.43 13.12 -20.96
N LEU A 41 -0.52 13.96 -22.00
CA LEU A 41 -1.70 14.02 -22.86
C LEU A 41 -1.89 12.76 -23.72
N LEU A 42 -0.81 12.17 -24.26
CA LEU A 42 -0.93 10.99 -25.12
C LEU A 42 -1.46 9.77 -24.34
N PRO A 43 -0.90 9.40 -23.16
CA PRO A 43 -1.48 8.32 -22.36
C PRO A 43 -2.89 8.63 -21.86
N ALA A 44 -3.17 9.87 -21.44
CA ALA A 44 -4.51 10.27 -21.00
C ALA A 44 -5.53 10.15 -22.14
N ALA A 45 -5.21 10.59 -23.34
CA ALA A 45 -6.07 10.44 -24.52
C ALA A 45 -6.28 8.97 -24.88
N LEU A 46 -5.24 8.15 -24.85
CA LEU A 46 -5.33 6.70 -25.07
C LEU A 46 -6.28 6.04 -24.07
N LEU A 47 -6.10 6.32 -22.78
CA LEU A 47 -6.93 5.80 -21.69
C LEU A 47 -8.38 6.30 -21.82
N ALA A 48 -8.60 7.57 -22.17
CA ALA A 48 -9.93 8.11 -22.38
C ALA A 48 -10.65 7.40 -23.55
N VAL A 49 -9.96 7.16 -24.66
CA VAL A 49 -10.50 6.43 -25.82
C VAL A 49 -10.82 4.97 -25.45
N LEU A 50 -9.88 4.25 -24.83
CA LEU A 50 -10.09 2.88 -24.36
C LEU A 50 -11.24 2.81 -23.34
N GLY A 51 -11.27 3.76 -22.41
CA GLY A 51 -12.34 3.90 -21.41
C GLY A 51 -13.71 4.13 -22.08
N PHE A 52 -13.79 5.03 -23.04
CA PHE A 52 -15.02 5.28 -23.77
C PHE A 52 -15.50 4.07 -24.56
N ILE A 53 -14.63 3.42 -25.32
CA ILE A 53 -14.99 2.24 -26.14
C ILE A 53 -15.50 1.10 -25.26
N THR A 54 -14.82 0.81 -24.14
CA THR A 54 -15.15 -0.34 -23.29
C THR A 54 -16.31 -0.08 -22.32
N SER A 55 -16.55 1.18 -21.93
CA SER A 55 -17.60 1.54 -20.97
C SER A 55 -18.83 2.23 -21.57
N ARG A 56 -18.87 2.42 -22.92
CA ARG A 56 -19.99 3.09 -23.61
C ARG A 56 -21.36 2.43 -23.39
N LYS A 57 -21.41 1.10 -23.34
CA LYS A 57 -22.65 0.34 -23.14
C LYS A 57 -22.55 -0.54 -21.92
N THR A 58 -23.47 -0.35 -20.96
CA THR A 58 -23.59 -1.26 -19.80
C THR A 58 -23.93 -2.66 -20.28
N PRO A 59 -23.20 -3.70 -19.88
CA PRO A 59 -23.51 -5.08 -20.23
C PRO A 59 -24.89 -5.50 -19.74
N LYS A 60 -25.64 -6.26 -20.55
CA LYS A 60 -26.96 -6.82 -20.15
C LYS A 60 -26.84 -7.70 -18.89
N ASN A 61 -25.77 -8.48 -18.79
CA ASN A 61 -25.47 -9.26 -17.58
C ASN A 61 -24.48 -8.47 -16.71
N THR A 62 -24.97 -7.96 -15.60
CA THR A 62 -24.22 -7.12 -14.65
C THR A 62 -23.76 -7.89 -13.41
N THR A 63 -23.95 -9.22 -13.34
CA THR A 63 -23.53 -10.02 -12.18
C THR A 63 -22.01 -10.15 -12.14
N ILE A 64 -21.42 -9.83 -10.98
CA ILE A 64 -20.00 -10.02 -10.65
C ILE A 64 -19.93 -11.11 -9.59
N PHE A 65 -19.24 -12.19 -9.87
CA PHE A 65 -18.92 -13.23 -8.88
C PHE A 65 -17.57 -12.93 -8.20
N ALA A 66 -17.30 -13.58 -7.07
CA ALA A 66 -16.06 -13.39 -6.34
C ALA A 66 -14.80 -13.58 -7.21
N ARG A 67 -14.79 -14.57 -8.09
CA ARG A 67 -13.68 -14.80 -9.02
C ARG A 67 -13.51 -13.67 -10.06
N ASP A 68 -14.63 -13.08 -10.53
CA ASP A 68 -14.58 -11.93 -11.45
C ASP A 68 -14.03 -10.71 -10.73
N GLY A 69 -14.38 -10.54 -9.43
CA GLY A 69 -13.82 -9.51 -8.56
C GLY A 69 -12.30 -9.62 -8.40
N LEU A 70 -11.79 -10.81 -8.11
CA LEU A 70 -10.33 -11.05 -8.00
C LEU A 70 -9.61 -10.70 -9.30
N ALA A 71 -10.16 -11.13 -10.47
CA ALA A 71 -9.57 -10.81 -11.76
C ALA A 71 -9.59 -9.30 -12.06
N ILE A 72 -10.70 -8.61 -11.77
CA ILE A 72 -10.83 -7.16 -11.97
C ILE A 72 -9.79 -6.43 -11.13
N VAL A 73 -9.70 -6.74 -9.83
CA VAL A 73 -8.75 -6.09 -8.93
C VAL A 73 -7.33 -6.24 -9.45
N ALA A 74 -6.87 -7.45 -9.72
CA ALA A 74 -5.51 -7.69 -10.16
C ALA A 74 -5.22 -7.02 -11.52
N LEU A 75 -6.15 -7.12 -12.50
CA LEU A 75 -5.97 -6.49 -13.81
C LEU A 75 -5.97 -4.95 -13.74
N VAL A 76 -6.80 -4.35 -12.89
CA VAL A 76 -6.81 -2.91 -12.66
C VAL A 76 -5.41 -2.44 -12.23
N TRP A 77 -4.85 -3.05 -11.20
CA TRP A 77 -3.56 -2.62 -10.66
C TRP A 77 -2.41 -2.81 -11.65
N VAL A 78 -2.36 -3.95 -12.36
CA VAL A 78 -1.34 -4.20 -13.38
C VAL A 78 -1.46 -3.22 -14.55
N LEU A 79 -2.68 -3.00 -15.07
CA LEU A 79 -2.89 -2.15 -16.24
C LEU A 79 -2.72 -0.66 -15.90
N MET A 80 -3.23 -0.19 -14.75
CA MET A 80 -2.96 1.18 -14.29
C MET A 80 -1.46 1.44 -14.13
N SER A 81 -0.71 0.50 -13.56
CA SER A 81 0.74 0.66 -13.44
C SER A 81 1.42 0.68 -14.82
N ALA A 82 0.95 -0.12 -15.78
CA ALA A 82 1.50 -0.14 -17.12
C ALA A 82 1.22 1.15 -17.91
N PHE A 83 0.00 1.69 -17.82
CA PHE A 83 -0.33 2.97 -18.47
C PHE A 83 0.26 4.17 -17.72
N GLY A 84 0.28 4.13 -16.39
CA GLY A 84 0.91 5.13 -15.55
C GLY A 84 2.44 5.22 -15.70
N ALA A 85 3.09 4.20 -16.28
CA ALA A 85 4.50 4.21 -16.64
C ALA A 85 4.79 5.03 -17.92
N LEU A 86 3.79 5.16 -18.81
CA LEU A 86 4.00 5.82 -20.11
C LEU A 86 4.48 7.27 -20.01
N PRO A 87 4.00 8.12 -19.09
CA PRO A 87 4.53 9.47 -18.92
C PRO A 87 6.05 9.51 -18.71
N PHE A 88 6.61 8.61 -17.89
CA PHE A 88 8.05 8.53 -17.63
C PHE A 88 8.84 8.10 -18.86
N VAL A 89 8.30 7.17 -19.66
CA VAL A 89 8.95 6.70 -20.91
C VAL A 89 8.89 7.76 -21.99
N ILE A 90 7.73 8.43 -22.18
CA ILE A 90 7.53 9.42 -23.24
C ILE A 90 8.29 10.71 -22.93
N SER A 91 8.40 11.12 -21.66
CA SER A 91 9.25 12.25 -21.26
C SER A 91 10.75 11.98 -21.46
N GLY A 92 11.14 10.70 -21.52
CA GLY A 92 12.54 10.27 -21.57
C GLY A 92 13.27 10.30 -20.23
N GLU A 93 12.58 10.62 -19.12
CA GLU A 93 13.18 10.68 -17.79
C GLU A 93 13.46 9.26 -17.23
N ILE A 94 12.63 8.27 -17.60
CA ILE A 94 12.90 6.84 -17.38
C ILE A 94 12.68 6.12 -18.71
N PRO A 95 13.71 6.02 -19.56
CA PRO A 95 13.56 5.50 -20.93
C PRO A 95 13.17 4.03 -21.01
N SER A 96 13.59 3.21 -20.02
CA SER A 96 13.26 1.79 -19.95
C SER A 96 11.82 1.59 -19.47
N PHE A 97 10.98 0.92 -20.26
CA PHE A 97 9.60 0.61 -19.84
C PHE A 97 9.55 -0.27 -18.60
N ILE A 98 10.49 -1.21 -18.42
CA ILE A 98 10.54 -2.09 -17.23
C ILE A 98 10.83 -1.26 -15.99
N ASP A 99 11.76 -0.33 -16.07
CA ASP A 99 12.12 0.57 -14.99
C ASP A 99 10.96 1.54 -14.65
N ALA A 100 10.34 2.14 -15.66
CA ALA A 100 9.15 2.97 -15.49
C ALA A 100 7.96 2.20 -14.92
N PHE A 101 7.77 0.94 -15.33
CA PHE A 101 6.74 0.06 -14.79
C PHE A 101 7.01 -0.26 -13.31
N PHE A 102 8.26 -0.60 -12.95
CA PHE A 102 8.66 -0.84 -11.56
C PHE A 102 8.37 0.40 -10.70
N GLU A 103 8.81 1.58 -11.14
CA GLU A 103 8.59 2.85 -10.43
C GLU A 103 7.08 3.14 -10.24
N THR A 104 6.27 2.89 -11.29
CA THR A 104 4.82 3.13 -11.24
C THR A 104 4.08 2.09 -10.40
N VAL A 105 4.50 0.81 -10.46
CA VAL A 105 3.99 -0.23 -9.55
C VAL A 105 4.29 0.19 -8.12
N SER A 106 5.54 0.57 -7.81
CA SER A 106 5.92 1.08 -6.50
C SER A 106 5.08 2.29 -6.09
N GLY A 107 4.78 3.19 -7.04
CA GLY A 107 3.91 4.33 -6.83
C GLY A 107 2.49 3.92 -6.41
N PHE A 108 1.78 3.19 -7.24
CA PHE A 108 0.39 2.80 -6.96
C PHE A 108 0.26 1.83 -5.80
N THR A 109 1.18 0.87 -5.65
CA THR A 109 1.17 -0.07 -4.50
C THR A 109 1.65 0.58 -3.20
N THR A 110 2.02 1.86 -3.26
CA THR A 110 2.51 2.63 -2.11
C THR A 110 3.71 1.97 -1.42
N THR A 111 4.62 1.41 -2.23
CA THR A 111 5.80 0.71 -1.72
C THR A 111 6.95 1.68 -1.45
N GLY A 112 7.23 2.62 -2.36
CA GLY A 112 8.32 3.58 -2.20
C GLY A 112 9.71 3.10 -2.63
N SER A 113 9.85 1.86 -3.11
CA SER A 113 11.08 1.38 -3.76
C SER A 113 11.30 2.13 -5.08
N THR A 114 12.50 2.60 -5.34
CA THR A 114 12.82 3.40 -6.54
C THR A 114 14.00 2.84 -7.31
N ILE A 115 13.90 2.95 -8.65
CA ILE A 115 15.04 2.69 -9.55
C ILE A 115 15.88 3.96 -9.79
N LEU A 116 15.43 5.09 -9.28
CA LEU A 116 16.12 6.35 -9.49
C LEU A 116 17.34 6.45 -8.59
N THR A 117 18.46 6.83 -9.16
CA THR A 117 19.70 7.16 -8.44
C THR A 117 19.77 8.64 -8.09
N ASP A 118 19.17 9.49 -8.91
CA ASP A 118 19.02 10.93 -8.68
C ASP A 118 17.56 11.34 -8.89
N VAL A 119 16.84 11.52 -7.78
CA VAL A 119 15.43 11.92 -7.79
C VAL A 119 15.28 13.41 -8.12
N GLU A 120 16.27 14.23 -7.76
CA GLU A 120 16.20 15.68 -7.93
C GLU A 120 16.40 16.11 -9.41
N ALA A 121 16.85 15.20 -10.26
CA ALA A 121 16.97 15.45 -11.70
C ALA A 121 15.61 15.38 -12.44
N LEU A 122 14.55 14.84 -11.82
CA LEU A 122 13.23 14.75 -12.45
C LEU A 122 12.52 16.11 -12.45
N SER A 123 11.67 16.30 -13.45
CA SER A 123 10.78 17.46 -13.54
C SER A 123 9.70 17.48 -12.45
N HIS A 124 9.12 18.66 -12.17
CA HIS A 124 8.03 18.80 -11.18
C HIS A 124 6.78 18.03 -11.59
N GLY A 125 6.46 17.97 -12.88
CA GLY A 125 5.31 17.21 -13.37
C GLY A 125 5.43 15.72 -13.09
N THR A 126 6.60 15.12 -13.33
CA THR A 126 6.84 13.69 -13.07
C THR A 126 7.00 13.37 -11.59
N LEU A 127 7.64 14.24 -10.79
CA LEU A 127 7.70 14.13 -9.34
C LEU A 127 6.30 14.18 -8.71
N TYR A 128 5.44 15.08 -9.24
CA TYR A 128 4.05 15.14 -8.81
C TYR A 128 3.31 13.83 -9.11
N TRP A 129 3.41 13.31 -10.35
CA TRP A 129 2.77 12.05 -10.74
C TRP A 129 3.23 10.88 -9.87
N ARG A 130 4.53 10.79 -9.64
CA ARG A 130 5.18 9.78 -8.80
C ARG A 130 4.57 9.76 -7.38
N SER A 131 4.50 10.89 -6.70
CA SER A 131 3.95 10.99 -5.35
C SER A 131 2.43 10.95 -5.32
N PHE A 132 1.76 11.51 -6.33
CA PHE A 132 0.31 11.45 -6.45
C PHE A 132 -0.22 10.02 -6.66
N SER A 133 0.55 9.15 -7.33
CA SER A 133 0.22 7.74 -7.42
C SER A 133 0.14 7.06 -6.06
N HIS A 134 0.96 7.45 -5.07
CA HIS A 134 0.81 6.99 -3.68
C HIS A 134 -0.52 7.42 -3.06
N TRP A 135 -0.89 8.68 -3.26
CA TRP A 135 -2.16 9.18 -2.73
C TRP A 135 -3.37 8.44 -3.30
N VAL A 136 -3.36 8.18 -4.61
CA VAL A 136 -4.41 7.40 -5.29
C VAL A 136 -4.41 5.94 -4.83
N GLY A 137 -3.23 5.33 -4.73
CA GLY A 137 -3.06 3.93 -4.34
C GLY A 137 -3.35 3.66 -2.85
N GLY A 138 -3.16 4.66 -1.98
CA GLY A 138 -3.26 4.51 -0.52
C GLY A 138 -4.62 4.01 -0.05
N MET A 139 -5.71 4.63 -0.50
CA MET A 139 -7.07 4.19 -0.18
C MET A 139 -7.63 3.11 -1.11
N GLY A 140 -6.83 2.68 -2.09
CA GLY A 140 -7.24 1.69 -3.09
C GLY A 140 -8.04 2.29 -4.26
N VAL A 141 -7.64 1.90 -5.44
CA VAL A 141 -8.19 2.44 -6.69
C VAL A 141 -9.67 2.10 -6.88
N LEU A 142 -10.08 0.89 -6.49
CA LEU A 142 -11.47 0.47 -6.63
C LEU A 142 -12.38 1.07 -5.55
N VAL A 143 -11.85 1.33 -4.36
CA VAL A 143 -12.59 2.08 -3.32
C VAL A 143 -12.83 3.50 -3.80
N PHE A 144 -11.82 4.14 -4.44
CA PHE A 144 -12.00 5.42 -5.10
C PHE A 144 -13.05 5.38 -6.21
N ALA A 145 -12.97 4.39 -7.09
CA ALA A 145 -13.97 4.21 -8.14
C ALA A 145 -15.39 3.99 -7.59
N MET A 146 -15.54 3.27 -6.48
CA MET A 146 -16.85 3.08 -5.82
C MET A 146 -17.37 4.36 -5.17
N ALA A 147 -16.51 5.24 -4.69
CA ALA A 147 -16.91 6.53 -4.15
C ALA A 147 -17.45 7.48 -5.24
N VAL A 148 -16.86 7.41 -6.46
CA VAL A 148 -17.18 8.29 -7.59
C VAL A 148 -18.28 7.70 -8.48
N LEU A 149 -18.32 6.37 -8.67
CA LEU A 149 -19.24 5.71 -9.58
C LEU A 149 -20.43 5.09 -8.84
N PRO A 150 -21.68 5.34 -9.27
CA PRO A 150 -22.85 4.69 -8.68
C PRO A 150 -22.84 3.19 -9.03
N MET A 151 -22.50 2.36 -8.07
CA MET A 151 -22.56 0.90 -8.16
C MET A 151 -23.65 0.34 -7.25
N THR A 152 -24.34 -0.70 -7.70
CA THR A 152 -25.33 -1.41 -6.86
C THR A 152 -24.62 -2.26 -5.81
N ASP A 153 -25.14 -2.27 -4.58
CA ASP A 153 -24.50 -2.84 -3.37
C ASP A 153 -23.93 -4.26 -3.51
N GLY A 154 -24.61 -5.16 -4.25
CA GLY A 154 -24.14 -6.53 -4.42
C GLY A 154 -22.87 -6.69 -5.26
N ARG A 155 -22.60 -5.77 -6.17
CA ARG A 155 -21.42 -5.77 -7.05
C ARG A 155 -20.22 -5.18 -6.34
N ALA A 156 -20.44 -4.06 -5.67
CA ALA A 156 -19.41 -3.36 -4.91
C ALA A 156 -18.81 -4.22 -3.79
N MET A 157 -19.62 -5.09 -3.16
CA MET A 157 -19.17 -5.95 -2.08
C MET A 157 -18.06 -6.94 -2.51
N HIS A 158 -18.15 -7.54 -3.70
CA HIS A 158 -17.13 -8.48 -4.17
C HIS A 158 -15.81 -7.79 -4.52
N LEU A 159 -15.89 -6.57 -5.06
CA LEU A 159 -14.72 -5.75 -5.36
C LEU A 159 -14.06 -5.26 -4.07
N MET A 160 -14.84 -4.72 -3.14
CA MET A 160 -14.33 -4.23 -1.85
C MET A 160 -13.66 -5.33 -1.03
N ARG A 161 -14.24 -6.53 -0.99
CA ARG A 161 -13.63 -7.68 -0.28
C ARG A 161 -12.34 -8.17 -0.92
N ALA A 162 -12.12 -7.90 -2.20
CA ALA A 162 -10.92 -8.29 -2.90
C ALA A 162 -9.78 -7.26 -2.75
N GLU A 163 -10.10 -6.02 -2.40
CA GLU A 163 -9.12 -4.92 -2.31
C GLU A 163 -8.83 -4.47 -0.88
N VAL A 164 -9.85 -4.45 0.01
CA VAL A 164 -9.67 -3.93 1.37
C VAL A 164 -8.87 -4.90 2.23
N PRO A 165 -7.71 -4.49 2.76
CA PRO A 165 -6.84 -5.36 3.53
C PRO A 165 -7.40 -5.67 4.92
N GLY A 166 -7.27 -6.92 5.34
CA GLY A 166 -7.59 -7.37 6.69
C GLY A 166 -8.58 -8.53 6.78
N PRO A 167 -8.66 -9.19 7.94
CA PRO A 167 -9.48 -10.39 8.12
C PRO A 167 -10.99 -10.13 8.15
N THR A 168 -11.42 -8.88 8.38
CA THR A 168 -12.84 -8.50 8.43
C THR A 168 -13.08 -7.17 7.73
N VAL A 169 -14.09 -7.14 6.83
CA VAL A 169 -14.54 -5.90 6.19
C VAL A 169 -15.71 -5.33 6.99
N GLY A 170 -15.47 -4.24 7.72
CA GLY A 170 -16.52 -3.51 8.45
C GLY A 170 -17.43 -2.73 7.49
N LYS A 171 -18.75 -2.77 7.70
CA LYS A 171 -19.70 -1.85 7.04
C LYS A 171 -19.91 -0.63 7.92
N ILE A 172 -19.67 0.57 7.37
CA ILE A 172 -19.93 1.85 8.03
C ILE A 172 -21.38 2.29 7.79
N SER A 173 -21.91 2.09 6.58
CA SER A 173 -23.24 2.47 6.15
C SER A 173 -23.98 1.30 5.50
N SER A 174 -25.30 1.44 5.34
CA SER A 174 -26.15 0.48 4.61
C SER A 174 -25.71 0.36 3.14
N LYS A 175 -25.21 1.44 2.55
CA LYS A 175 -24.66 1.46 1.18
C LYS A 175 -23.13 1.50 1.22
N LEU A 176 -22.48 0.67 0.43
CA LEU A 176 -21.01 0.61 0.34
C LEU A 176 -20.39 1.88 -0.26
N SER A 177 -21.10 2.51 -1.21
CA SER A 177 -20.69 3.78 -1.80
C SER A 177 -20.61 4.89 -0.74
N ASP A 178 -21.59 4.97 0.18
CA ASP A 178 -21.58 5.97 1.25
C ASP A 178 -20.40 5.72 2.21
N SER A 179 -20.12 4.45 2.52
CA SER A 179 -18.96 4.09 3.33
C SER A 179 -17.64 4.52 2.66
N ALA A 180 -17.49 4.27 1.36
CA ALA A 180 -16.32 4.69 0.59
C ALA A 180 -16.17 6.22 0.59
N GLN A 181 -17.26 6.97 0.36
CA GLN A 181 -17.24 8.44 0.37
C GLN A 181 -16.80 9.01 1.73
N ILE A 182 -17.31 8.46 2.84
CA ILE A 182 -16.91 8.89 4.19
C ILE A 182 -15.42 8.64 4.43
N LEU A 183 -14.93 7.45 4.08
CA LEU A 183 -13.51 7.11 4.25
C LEU A 183 -12.61 8.04 3.43
N TYR A 184 -13.00 8.32 2.16
CA TYR A 184 -12.27 9.27 1.32
C TYR A 184 -12.32 10.71 1.85
N ALA A 185 -13.45 11.14 2.41
CA ALA A 185 -13.56 12.47 3.02
C ALA A 185 -12.60 12.61 4.22
N ILE A 186 -12.50 11.58 5.08
CA ILE A 186 -11.55 11.55 6.19
C ILE A 186 -10.11 11.57 5.67
N TYR A 187 -9.79 10.72 4.69
CA TYR A 187 -8.47 10.65 4.07
C TYR A 187 -8.03 12.00 3.48
N PHE A 188 -8.91 12.63 2.70
CA PHE A 188 -8.68 13.95 2.12
C PHE A 188 -8.48 15.03 3.20
N ALA A 189 -9.34 15.06 4.21
CA ALA A 189 -9.24 16.04 5.30
C ALA A 189 -7.94 15.91 6.07
N MET A 190 -7.50 14.69 6.39
CA MET A 190 -6.22 14.45 7.07
C MET A 190 -5.03 14.87 6.19
N THR A 191 -5.04 14.53 4.90
CA THR A 191 -4.01 14.97 3.94
C THR A 191 -3.95 16.51 3.87
N PHE A 192 -5.10 17.17 3.79
CA PHE A 192 -5.16 18.64 3.73
C PHE A 192 -4.60 19.29 5.00
N VAL A 193 -4.93 18.75 6.17
CA VAL A 193 -4.39 19.24 7.46
C VAL A 193 -2.86 19.09 7.51
N GLU A 194 -2.33 17.97 7.04
CA GLU A 194 -0.88 17.75 6.98
C GLU A 194 -0.19 18.77 6.05
N VAL A 195 -0.73 19.00 4.84
CA VAL A 195 -0.22 20.03 3.91
C VAL A 195 -0.17 21.39 4.58
N VAL A 196 -1.26 21.79 5.27
CA VAL A 196 -1.33 23.09 5.95
C VAL A 196 -0.28 23.19 7.06
N LEU A 197 -0.09 22.13 7.87
CA LEU A 197 0.91 22.13 8.94
C LEU A 197 2.33 22.19 8.38
N LEU A 198 2.65 21.46 7.31
CA LEU A 198 3.98 21.50 6.69
C LEU A 198 4.26 22.89 6.09
N CYS A 199 3.29 23.48 5.39
CA CYS A 199 3.40 24.85 4.88
C CYS A 199 3.57 25.88 6.01
N ALA A 200 2.81 25.75 7.10
CA ALA A 200 2.93 26.61 8.27
C ALA A 200 4.30 26.50 8.94
N GLY A 201 4.96 25.35 8.87
CA GLY A 201 6.33 25.12 9.29
C GLY A 201 7.40 25.69 8.36
N GLY A 202 7.01 26.26 7.21
CA GLY A 202 7.92 26.87 6.22
C GLY A 202 8.36 25.94 5.08
N MET A 203 7.77 24.76 4.93
CA MET A 203 8.01 23.88 3.77
C MET A 203 7.34 24.47 2.52
N PRO A 204 8.01 24.52 1.34
CA PRO A 204 7.39 24.95 0.10
C PRO A 204 6.12 24.15 -0.20
N LEU A 205 5.12 24.78 -0.83
CA LEU A 205 3.82 24.14 -1.11
C LEU A 205 3.98 22.86 -1.94
N PHE A 206 4.84 22.86 -2.94
CA PHE A 206 5.10 21.68 -3.77
C PHE A 206 5.64 20.53 -2.92
N ASP A 207 6.67 20.78 -2.11
CA ASP A 207 7.27 19.78 -1.23
C ASP A 207 6.27 19.28 -0.19
N SER A 208 5.44 20.18 0.37
CA SER A 208 4.37 19.83 1.31
C SER A 208 3.34 18.90 0.69
N LEU A 209 2.95 19.14 -0.58
CA LEU A 209 2.04 18.26 -1.32
C LEU A 209 2.67 16.89 -1.57
N ILE A 210 3.91 16.85 -2.08
CA ILE A 210 4.63 15.62 -2.38
C ILE A 210 4.73 14.74 -1.12
N HIS A 211 5.18 15.31 0.00
CA HIS A 211 5.34 14.55 1.25
C HIS A 211 4.00 14.15 1.86
N SER A 212 2.99 15.01 1.84
CA SER A 212 1.65 14.64 2.34
C SER A 212 1.00 13.55 1.50
N PHE A 213 1.21 13.51 0.18
CA PHE A 213 0.73 12.40 -0.65
C PHE A 213 1.41 11.07 -0.28
N GLY A 214 2.73 11.10 -0.08
CA GLY A 214 3.48 9.94 0.35
C GLY A 214 3.13 9.49 1.76
N THR A 215 2.92 10.42 2.71
CA THR A 215 2.49 10.10 4.08
C THR A 215 1.09 9.52 4.10
N ALA A 216 0.13 10.15 3.43
CA ALA A 216 -1.25 9.71 3.40
C ALA A 216 -1.40 8.34 2.74
N GLY A 217 -0.72 8.13 1.61
CA GLY A 217 -0.66 6.83 0.93
C GLY A 217 0.16 5.79 1.68
N THR A 218 0.99 6.20 2.65
CA THR A 218 2.02 5.38 3.28
C THR A 218 3.01 4.79 2.26
N GLY A 219 3.53 5.66 1.35
CA GLY A 219 4.32 5.20 0.22
C GLY A 219 5.77 5.70 0.17
N GLY A 220 6.09 6.85 0.80
CA GLY A 220 7.47 7.28 1.08
C GLY A 220 8.26 7.88 -0.08
N PHE A 221 7.68 8.09 -1.25
CA PHE A 221 8.37 8.84 -2.30
C PHE A 221 8.60 10.30 -1.90
N SER A 222 9.83 10.75 -2.07
CA SER A 222 10.25 12.13 -1.84
C SER A 222 10.77 12.75 -3.15
N ASN A 223 10.78 14.07 -3.21
CA ASN A 223 11.49 14.85 -4.23
C ASN A 223 12.92 15.18 -3.83
N LYS A 224 13.42 14.65 -2.70
CA LYS A 224 14.77 14.80 -2.20
C LYS A 224 15.48 13.47 -2.09
N GLY A 225 16.75 13.41 -2.51
CA GLY A 225 17.56 12.18 -2.45
C GLY A 225 17.76 11.67 -1.02
N LEU A 226 17.88 12.56 -0.05
CA LEU A 226 17.97 12.22 1.39
C LEU A 226 16.59 12.13 2.07
N SER A 227 15.51 12.05 1.31
CA SER A 227 14.14 12.01 1.82
C SER A 227 13.83 13.16 2.79
N VAL A 228 13.10 12.96 3.87
CA VAL A 228 12.77 13.98 4.87
C VAL A 228 14.03 14.50 5.59
N GLY A 229 15.08 13.70 5.70
CA GLY A 229 16.36 14.09 6.26
C GLY A 229 17.03 15.28 5.56
N ALA A 230 16.74 15.50 4.27
CA ALA A 230 17.27 16.64 3.50
C ALA A 230 16.91 18.01 4.10
N TYR A 231 15.78 18.11 4.78
CA TYR A 231 15.33 19.37 5.39
C TYR A 231 15.99 19.68 6.71
N ASN A 232 16.59 18.68 7.40
CA ASN A 232 17.21 18.81 8.72
C ASN A 232 16.38 19.65 9.70
N ASN A 233 15.06 19.44 9.71
CA ASN A 233 14.10 20.20 10.51
C ASN A 233 13.30 19.28 11.43
N PRO A 234 13.50 19.40 12.76
CA PRO A 234 12.78 18.60 13.75
C PRO A 234 11.24 18.68 13.65
N TYR A 235 10.73 19.85 13.26
CA TYR A 235 9.28 20.05 13.11
C TYR A 235 8.70 19.16 12.02
N PHE A 236 9.35 19.08 10.85
CA PHE A 236 8.89 18.26 9.75
C PHE A 236 8.94 16.77 10.10
N GLU A 237 10.02 16.34 10.76
CA GLU A 237 10.14 14.95 11.22
C GLU A 237 9.01 14.58 12.20
N ILE A 238 8.66 15.47 13.15
CA ILE A 238 7.59 15.21 14.11
C ILE A 238 6.22 15.20 13.41
N VAL A 239 5.91 16.21 12.59
CA VAL A 239 4.62 16.29 11.89
C VAL A 239 4.42 15.08 11.00
N ILE A 240 5.36 14.79 10.10
CA ILE A 240 5.28 13.64 9.19
C ILE A 240 5.21 12.33 10.00
N GLY A 241 6.06 12.16 11.03
CA GLY A 241 6.08 10.98 11.88
C GLY A 241 4.74 10.70 12.58
N VAL A 242 4.09 11.75 13.11
CA VAL A 242 2.77 11.64 13.72
C VAL A 242 1.71 11.30 12.67
N PHE A 243 1.72 11.96 11.50
CA PHE A 243 0.75 11.69 10.45
C PHE A 243 0.92 10.28 9.85
N MET A 244 2.16 9.78 9.68
CA MET A 244 2.40 8.38 9.33
C MET A 244 1.67 7.43 10.30
N LEU A 245 1.83 7.64 11.61
CA LEU A 245 1.14 6.82 12.61
C LEU A 245 -0.39 6.94 12.51
N LEU A 246 -0.92 8.15 12.29
CA LEU A 246 -2.35 8.37 12.13
C LEU A 246 -2.90 7.65 10.88
N PHE A 247 -2.23 7.73 9.74
CA PHE A 247 -2.63 6.99 8.53
C PHE A 247 -2.47 5.46 8.67
N GLY A 248 -1.62 5.00 9.60
CA GLY A 248 -1.47 3.60 9.98
C GLY A 248 -2.60 3.04 10.86
N ILE A 249 -3.48 3.88 11.40
CA ILE A 249 -4.65 3.47 12.20
C ILE A 249 -5.81 3.08 11.28
N ASN A 250 -6.64 2.13 11.74
CA ASN A 250 -7.86 1.73 11.04
C ASN A 250 -8.82 2.91 10.83
N PHE A 251 -9.15 3.24 9.59
CA PHE A 251 -10.01 4.38 9.24
C PHE A 251 -11.43 4.30 9.83
N ASN A 252 -11.94 3.10 10.14
CA ASN A 252 -13.22 2.96 10.82
C ASN A 252 -13.21 3.58 12.24
N LEU A 253 -12.04 3.65 12.90
CA LEU A 253 -11.93 4.26 14.23
C LEU A 253 -12.15 5.78 14.14
N TYR A 254 -11.69 6.44 13.09
CA TYR A 254 -12.00 7.87 12.84
C TYR A 254 -13.48 8.10 12.62
N TYR A 255 -14.17 7.21 11.92
CA TYR A 255 -15.62 7.28 11.79
C TYR A 255 -16.33 7.14 13.14
N PHE A 256 -15.86 6.25 14.03
CA PHE A 256 -16.39 6.15 15.38
C PHE A 256 -16.16 7.44 16.20
N LEU A 257 -15.03 8.12 16.01
CA LEU A 257 -14.80 9.45 16.61
C LEU A 257 -15.82 10.49 16.12
N LEU A 258 -16.11 10.54 14.84
CA LEU A 258 -17.14 11.42 14.27
C LEU A 258 -18.53 11.12 14.84
N LEU A 259 -18.84 9.87 15.14
CA LEU A 259 -20.07 9.44 15.79
C LEU A 259 -20.06 9.63 17.32
N ARG A 260 -19.01 10.22 17.90
CA ARG A 260 -18.79 10.41 19.33
C ARG A 260 -18.76 9.09 20.14
N ARG A 261 -18.42 7.98 19.49
CA ARG A 261 -18.24 6.68 20.11
C ARG A 261 -16.79 6.51 20.57
N PHE A 262 -16.34 7.34 21.49
CA PHE A 262 -14.94 7.43 21.92
C PHE A 262 -14.40 6.11 22.48
N ARG A 263 -15.22 5.36 23.24
CA ARG A 263 -14.79 4.07 23.80
C ARG A 263 -14.44 3.06 22.71
N ASP A 264 -15.26 2.96 21.67
CA ASP A 264 -15.03 2.01 20.57
C ASP A 264 -13.81 2.43 19.73
N ALA A 265 -13.52 3.74 19.66
CA ALA A 265 -12.37 4.25 18.95
C ALA A 265 -11.06 4.02 19.72
N PHE A 266 -11.01 4.32 21.03
CA PHE A 266 -9.76 4.28 21.81
C PHE A 266 -9.47 2.94 22.50
N CYS A 267 -10.46 2.05 22.64
CA CYS A 267 -10.28 0.74 23.29
C CYS A 267 -10.11 -0.42 22.28
N SER A 268 -9.80 -0.12 20.99
CA SER A 268 -9.48 -1.17 20.01
C SER A 268 -8.20 -1.91 20.40
N GLU A 269 -8.29 -3.22 20.49
CA GLU A 269 -7.15 -4.10 20.83
C GLU A 269 -6.03 -3.97 19.81
N GLU A 270 -6.38 -3.88 18.52
CA GLU A 270 -5.42 -3.73 17.44
C GLU A 270 -4.66 -2.40 17.55
N MET A 271 -5.37 -1.28 17.77
CA MET A 271 -4.77 0.04 17.90
C MET A 271 -3.84 0.13 19.11
N LEU A 272 -4.26 -0.41 20.26
CA LEU A 272 -3.44 -0.40 21.48
C LEU A 272 -2.16 -1.24 21.31
N ALA A 273 -2.27 -2.42 20.66
CA ALA A 273 -1.12 -3.25 20.37
C ALA A 273 -0.16 -2.54 19.38
N TYR A 274 -0.70 -1.91 18.33
CA TYR A 274 0.07 -1.13 17.37
C TYR A 274 0.86 -0.01 18.05
N LEU A 275 0.22 0.83 18.85
CA LEU A 275 0.88 1.90 19.60
C LEU A 275 1.88 1.36 20.64
N GLY A 276 1.58 0.21 21.25
CA GLY A 276 2.50 -0.49 22.16
C GLY A 276 3.78 -0.95 21.45
N ILE A 277 3.66 -1.51 20.24
CA ILE A 277 4.82 -1.92 19.42
C ILE A 277 5.64 -0.69 19.02
N VAL A 278 5.00 0.40 18.57
CA VAL A 278 5.68 1.66 18.25
C VAL A 278 6.46 2.19 19.44
N GLY A 279 5.81 2.30 20.61
CA GLY A 279 6.45 2.81 21.82
C GLY A 279 7.63 1.95 22.27
N PHE A 280 7.43 0.63 22.33
CA PHE A 280 8.49 -0.32 22.71
C PHE A 280 9.68 -0.25 21.75
N SER A 281 9.44 -0.30 20.44
CA SER A 281 10.51 -0.26 19.43
C SER A 281 11.24 1.08 19.44
N THR A 282 10.52 2.19 19.61
CA THR A 282 11.13 3.53 19.72
C THR A 282 12.08 3.62 20.93
N VAL A 283 11.64 3.16 22.10
CA VAL A 283 12.45 3.20 23.32
C VAL A 283 13.70 2.32 23.19
N THR A 284 13.54 1.07 22.74
CA THR A 284 14.66 0.13 22.65
C THR A 284 15.68 0.54 21.58
N ILE A 285 15.24 1.06 20.42
CA ILE A 285 16.12 1.61 19.40
C ILE A 285 16.83 2.87 19.95
N THR A 286 16.10 3.80 20.60
CA THR A 286 16.70 5.00 21.18
C THR A 286 17.86 4.66 22.12
N LEU A 287 17.64 3.71 23.03
CA LEU A 287 18.68 3.27 23.97
C LEU A 287 19.89 2.66 23.25
N ASN A 288 19.65 1.93 22.15
CA ASN A 288 20.71 1.26 21.42
C ASN A 288 21.55 2.22 20.54
N ILE A 289 20.94 3.30 20.00
CA ILE A 289 21.62 4.27 19.14
C ILE A 289 22.09 5.52 19.87
N LEU A 290 21.85 5.62 21.19
CA LEU A 290 22.16 6.82 21.99
C LEU A 290 23.63 7.29 21.85
N HIS A 291 24.55 6.34 21.70
CA HIS A 291 25.98 6.64 21.53
C HIS A 291 26.36 7.22 20.16
N LEU A 292 25.44 7.22 19.19
CA LEU A 292 25.64 7.79 17.86
C LEU A 292 25.19 9.25 17.75
N TYR A 293 24.51 9.78 18.78
CA TYR A 293 23.91 11.11 18.78
C TYR A 293 24.34 11.92 20.00
N ASP A 294 24.44 13.25 19.84
CA ASP A 294 24.91 14.15 20.88
C ASP A 294 23.97 14.27 22.09
N ASN A 295 22.66 13.99 21.85
CA ASN A 295 21.67 14.09 22.93
C ASN A 295 20.52 13.08 22.77
N VAL A 296 19.87 12.76 23.90
CA VAL A 296 18.76 11.83 23.99
C VAL A 296 17.56 12.27 23.12
N GLY A 297 17.32 13.58 23.05
CA GLY A 297 16.19 14.13 22.29
C GLY A 297 16.31 13.87 20.78
N THR A 298 17.51 14.03 20.22
CA THR A 298 17.79 13.72 18.81
C THR A 298 17.69 12.23 18.55
N ALA A 299 18.30 11.38 19.40
CA ALA A 299 18.21 9.93 19.27
C ALA A 299 16.74 9.45 19.33
N LEU A 300 15.94 9.99 20.28
CA LEU A 300 14.51 9.65 20.41
C LEU A 300 13.70 10.06 19.18
N ARG A 301 13.91 11.29 18.68
CA ARG A 301 13.21 11.80 17.49
C ARG A 301 13.52 10.96 16.26
N THR A 302 14.81 10.67 16.03
CA THR A 302 15.24 9.85 14.89
C THR A 302 14.71 8.43 14.99
N ALA A 303 14.78 7.80 16.18
CA ALA A 303 14.20 6.49 16.41
C ALA A 303 12.67 6.49 16.19
N PHE A 304 11.96 7.48 16.74
CA PHE A 304 10.51 7.64 16.55
C PHE A 304 10.15 7.77 15.08
N PHE A 305 10.86 8.61 14.32
CA PHE A 305 10.60 8.80 12.90
C PHE A 305 10.79 7.50 12.12
N GLN A 306 11.92 6.80 12.31
CA GLN A 306 12.20 5.57 11.57
C GLN A 306 11.25 4.43 11.96
N VAL A 307 10.92 4.27 13.24
CA VAL A 307 9.93 3.29 13.70
C VAL A 307 8.56 3.60 13.08
N SER A 308 8.12 4.86 13.11
CA SER A 308 6.85 5.28 12.49
C SER A 308 6.85 5.00 11.00
N SER A 309 7.93 5.34 10.31
CA SER A 309 8.08 5.14 8.87
C SER A 309 7.99 3.67 8.47
N ILE A 310 8.69 2.78 9.16
CA ILE A 310 8.77 1.37 8.79
C ILE A 310 7.51 0.59 9.19
N ILE A 311 6.99 0.79 10.41
CA ILE A 311 5.80 0.04 10.85
C ILE A 311 4.55 0.42 10.06
N THR A 312 4.46 1.67 9.61
CA THR A 312 3.37 2.13 8.75
C THR A 312 3.60 1.81 7.28
N THR A 313 4.73 1.16 6.97
CA THR A 313 5.14 0.84 5.61
C THR A 313 5.25 2.07 4.71
N THR A 314 5.56 3.25 5.29
CA THR A 314 5.73 4.48 4.53
C THR A 314 7.09 4.55 3.84
N GLY A 315 8.18 4.23 4.57
CA GLY A 315 9.52 4.17 3.98
C GLY A 315 10.27 5.50 3.89
N TYR A 316 9.78 6.60 4.47
CA TYR A 316 10.56 7.83 4.59
C TYR A 316 11.79 7.65 5.49
N ALA A 317 12.86 8.35 5.16
CA ALA A 317 14.08 8.36 5.96
C ALA A 317 14.43 9.76 6.48
N SER A 318 14.82 9.85 7.76
CA SER A 318 15.46 11.02 8.36
C SER A 318 16.92 10.75 8.70
N ALA A 319 17.34 9.48 8.70
CA ALA A 319 18.71 9.02 8.93
C ALA A 319 18.94 7.69 8.21
N ASP A 320 20.20 7.38 7.91
CA ASP A 320 20.60 6.11 7.35
C ASP A 320 20.72 5.04 8.45
N PHE A 321 19.69 4.22 8.59
CA PHE A 321 19.68 3.12 9.55
C PHE A 321 20.57 1.92 9.18
N ASN A 322 21.17 1.90 7.98
CA ASN A 322 22.22 0.94 7.65
C ASN A 322 23.44 1.08 8.57
N LEU A 323 23.69 2.32 9.04
CA LEU A 323 24.80 2.63 9.94
C LEU A 323 24.47 2.32 11.41
N TRP A 324 23.24 1.89 11.72
CA TRP A 324 22.84 1.59 13.09
C TRP A 324 23.37 0.23 13.56
N PRO A 325 23.51 0.05 14.90
CA PRO A 325 23.88 -1.25 15.46
C PRO A 325 22.92 -2.36 15.03
N THR A 326 23.45 -3.59 14.97
CA THR A 326 22.73 -4.77 14.48
C THR A 326 21.36 -4.97 15.14
N TYR A 327 21.25 -4.72 16.47
CA TYR A 327 19.96 -4.82 17.17
C TYR A 327 18.90 -3.92 16.56
N SER A 328 19.21 -2.64 16.36
CA SER A 328 18.26 -1.67 15.77
C SER A 328 17.88 -2.06 14.34
N ARG A 329 18.84 -2.52 13.52
CA ARG A 329 18.59 -3.02 12.16
C ARG A 329 17.65 -4.23 12.15
N ILE A 330 17.83 -5.18 13.09
CA ILE A 330 16.93 -6.34 13.23
C ILE A 330 15.52 -5.89 13.63
N VAL A 331 15.39 -4.96 14.59
CA VAL A 331 14.07 -4.44 14.98
C VAL A 331 13.37 -3.78 13.78
N ILE A 332 14.07 -2.97 12.98
CA ILE A 332 13.55 -2.38 11.74
C ILE A 332 13.05 -3.48 10.77
N VAL A 333 13.84 -4.53 10.55
CA VAL A 333 13.42 -5.65 9.69
C VAL A 333 12.18 -6.36 10.24
N ILE A 334 12.09 -6.57 11.56
CA ILE A 334 10.89 -7.18 12.17
C ILE A 334 9.66 -6.28 11.96
N LEU A 335 9.79 -4.95 12.13
CA LEU A 335 8.71 -4.01 11.91
C LEU A 335 8.21 -4.01 10.46
N THR A 336 9.10 -4.22 9.48
CA THR A 336 8.74 -4.39 8.05
C THR A 336 7.70 -5.50 7.86
N PHE A 337 7.79 -6.61 8.60
CA PHE A 337 6.82 -7.70 8.52
C PHE A 337 5.52 -7.43 9.27
N VAL A 338 5.60 -6.76 10.43
CA VAL A 338 4.43 -6.53 11.29
C VAL A 338 3.38 -5.65 10.59
N GLY A 339 3.82 -4.54 10.00
CA GLY A 339 2.92 -3.56 9.37
C GLY A 339 2.07 -2.79 10.39
N ALA A 340 1.02 -2.08 9.90
CA ALA A 340 0.12 -1.30 10.75
C ALA A 340 -1.27 -1.97 10.89
N CYS A 341 -2.31 -1.20 11.29
CA CYS A 341 -3.65 -1.73 11.51
C CYS A 341 -4.35 -2.17 10.22
N ALA A 342 -5.17 -3.20 10.30
CA ALA A 342 -6.08 -3.56 9.22
C ALA A 342 -7.07 -2.43 8.93
N GLY A 343 -7.38 -2.19 7.64
CA GLY A 343 -8.24 -1.07 7.26
C GLY A 343 -7.57 0.30 7.37
N SER A 344 -6.23 0.35 7.40
CA SER A 344 -5.39 1.53 7.16
C SER A 344 -4.84 1.54 5.74
N THR A 345 -4.11 2.58 5.36
CA THR A 345 -3.42 2.66 4.06
C THR A 345 -2.15 1.81 3.98
N ALA A 346 -1.60 1.38 5.12
CA ALA A 346 -0.35 0.64 5.22
C ALA A 346 -0.37 -0.75 4.57
N GLY A 347 0.79 -1.29 4.23
CA GLY A 347 1.05 -2.66 3.78
C GLY A 347 1.32 -3.66 4.92
N GLY A 348 2.12 -4.69 4.67
CA GLY A 348 2.55 -5.69 5.64
C GLY A 348 1.49 -6.73 6.04
N LEU A 349 1.85 -7.62 6.97
CA LEU A 349 0.95 -8.69 7.46
C LEU A 349 -0.26 -8.17 8.23
N LYS A 350 -0.20 -6.96 8.76
CA LYS A 350 -1.15 -6.31 9.66
C LYS A 350 -1.07 -6.81 11.11
N VAL A 351 -1.11 -5.84 12.03
CA VAL A 351 -1.08 -6.09 13.48
C VAL A 351 -2.17 -7.07 13.91
N SER A 352 -3.38 -6.97 13.34
CA SER A 352 -4.50 -7.90 13.64
C SER A 352 -4.14 -9.36 13.38
N ARG A 353 -3.48 -9.66 12.25
CA ARG A 353 -3.06 -11.05 11.96
C ARG A 353 -1.97 -11.52 12.90
N VAL A 354 -1.01 -10.67 13.23
CA VAL A 354 0.06 -10.99 14.19
C VAL A 354 -0.54 -11.33 15.56
N ILE A 355 -1.50 -10.52 16.07
CA ILE A 355 -2.20 -10.78 17.32
C ILE A 355 -2.96 -12.10 17.25
N ILE A 356 -3.70 -12.35 16.16
CA ILE A 356 -4.50 -13.58 16.00
C ILE A 356 -3.60 -14.81 16.00
N LEU A 357 -2.48 -14.79 15.25
CA LEU A 357 -1.51 -15.89 15.18
C LEU A 357 -0.89 -16.17 16.56
N PHE A 358 -0.49 -15.12 17.29
CA PHE A 358 0.05 -15.27 18.64
C PHE A 358 -0.96 -15.86 19.61
N LYS A 359 -2.22 -15.38 19.57
CA LYS A 359 -3.30 -15.92 20.41
C LYS A 359 -3.65 -17.37 20.05
N ALA A 360 -3.63 -17.72 18.76
CA ALA A 360 -3.84 -19.09 18.30
C ALA A 360 -2.75 -20.03 18.83
N ALA A 361 -1.48 -19.65 18.67
CA ALA A 361 -0.36 -20.43 19.19
C ALA A 361 -0.45 -20.62 20.72
N ARG A 362 -0.81 -19.56 21.46
CA ARG A 362 -1.04 -19.65 22.92
C ARG A 362 -2.20 -20.57 23.25
N GLN A 363 -3.29 -20.55 22.46
CA GLN A 363 -4.44 -21.45 22.64
C GLN A 363 -4.02 -22.91 22.44
N ASP A 364 -3.24 -23.20 21.40
CA ASP A 364 -2.80 -24.56 21.11
C ASP A 364 -1.87 -25.10 22.22
N LEU A 365 -0.96 -24.28 22.74
CA LEU A 365 -0.17 -24.62 23.94
C LEU A 365 -1.07 -24.90 25.15
N ASN A 366 -2.09 -24.08 25.39
CA ASN A 366 -3.02 -24.30 26.49
C ASN A 366 -3.82 -25.61 26.34
N LYS A 367 -4.21 -25.97 25.11
CA LYS A 367 -4.89 -27.25 24.84
C LYS A 367 -3.98 -28.46 25.07
N MET A 368 -2.68 -28.35 24.78
CA MET A 368 -1.71 -29.39 25.05
C MET A 368 -1.52 -29.62 26.56
N LEU A 369 -1.54 -28.53 27.34
CA LEU A 369 -1.41 -28.58 28.79
C LEU A 369 -2.70 -29.00 29.50
N HIS A 370 -3.86 -28.65 28.93
CA HIS A 370 -5.19 -28.87 29.50
C HIS A 370 -6.12 -29.41 28.41
N SER A 371 -6.06 -30.71 28.15
CA SER A 371 -6.77 -31.37 27.03
C SER A 371 -8.28 -31.24 27.02
N HIS A 372 -8.89 -30.99 28.17
CA HIS A 372 -10.36 -30.81 28.35
C HIS A 372 -10.80 -29.32 28.32
N ALA A 373 -9.86 -28.38 28.19
CA ALA A 373 -10.22 -26.96 28.17
C ALA A 373 -10.85 -26.57 26.84
N VAL A 374 -12.08 -26.12 26.85
CA VAL A 374 -12.74 -25.49 25.67
C VAL A 374 -12.34 -24.03 25.63
N THR A 375 -11.35 -23.72 24.83
CA THR A 375 -10.85 -22.35 24.63
C THR A 375 -11.15 -21.85 23.22
N THR A 376 -11.56 -20.60 23.12
CA THR A 376 -11.77 -19.91 21.82
C THR A 376 -10.85 -18.71 21.69
N VAL A 377 -10.24 -18.51 20.51
CA VAL A 377 -9.50 -17.28 20.22
C VAL A 377 -10.48 -16.12 20.16
N ARG A 378 -10.20 -15.04 20.89
CA ARG A 378 -10.98 -13.79 20.84
C ARG A 378 -10.15 -12.65 20.27
N PHE A 379 -10.78 -11.86 19.43
CA PHE A 379 -10.20 -10.63 18.88
C PHE A 379 -11.24 -9.51 18.94
N GLU A 380 -10.85 -8.32 19.38
CA GLU A 380 -11.76 -7.19 19.65
C GLU A 380 -12.95 -7.60 20.56
N GLY A 381 -12.66 -8.38 21.58
CA GLY A 381 -13.67 -8.89 22.54
C GLY A 381 -14.61 -9.97 21.99
N LYS A 382 -14.56 -10.32 20.70
CA LYS A 382 -15.44 -11.28 20.04
C LYS A 382 -14.73 -12.61 19.77
N PRO A 383 -15.42 -13.76 19.94
CA PRO A 383 -14.86 -15.05 19.54
C PRO A 383 -14.71 -15.09 18.02
N LEU A 384 -13.55 -15.58 17.54
CA LEU A 384 -13.32 -15.79 16.11
C LEU A 384 -13.90 -17.14 15.69
N ASP A 385 -14.54 -17.14 14.53
CA ASP A 385 -14.97 -18.37 13.87
C ASP A 385 -13.76 -19.14 13.30
N GLU A 386 -13.87 -20.45 13.25
CA GLU A 386 -12.81 -21.33 12.78
C GLU A 386 -12.40 -21.05 11.31
N LYS A 387 -13.35 -20.58 10.51
CA LYS A 387 -13.09 -20.20 9.11
C LYS A 387 -12.16 -19.00 9.02
N THR A 388 -12.37 -17.97 9.83
CA THR A 388 -11.49 -16.79 9.89
C THR A 388 -10.11 -17.17 10.39
N LEU A 389 -10.02 -17.99 11.44
CA LEU A 389 -8.75 -18.46 11.99
C LEU A 389 -7.95 -19.26 10.96
N ARG A 390 -8.59 -20.23 10.29
CA ARG A 390 -7.97 -20.97 9.17
C ARG A 390 -7.56 -20.03 8.02
N GLY A 391 -8.35 -19.02 7.73
CA GLY A 391 -8.03 -18.01 6.74
C GLY A 391 -6.72 -17.27 7.03
N VAL A 392 -6.51 -16.88 8.30
CA VAL A 392 -5.28 -16.21 8.74
C VAL A 392 -4.07 -17.14 8.64
N HIS A 393 -4.18 -18.41 9.07
CA HIS A 393 -3.09 -19.38 8.94
C HIS A 393 -2.75 -19.66 7.46
N ASN A 394 -3.75 -19.85 6.60
CA ASN A 394 -3.54 -20.09 5.17
C ASN A 394 -2.87 -18.87 4.50
N TYR A 395 -3.27 -17.66 4.86
CA TYR A 395 -2.64 -16.44 4.37
C TYR A 395 -1.15 -16.42 4.74
N PHE A 396 -0.84 -16.67 6.02
CA PHE A 396 0.54 -16.70 6.51
C PHE A 396 1.38 -17.76 5.81
N ASN A 397 0.84 -18.96 5.59
CA ASN A 397 1.54 -20.05 4.90
C ASN A 397 1.86 -19.67 3.44
N ILE A 398 0.89 -19.10 2.70
CA ILE A 398 1.09 -18.65 1.32
C ILE A 398 2.08 -17.49 1.28
N TYR A 399 1.99 -16.56 2.24
CA TYR A 399 2.92 -15.44 2.36
C TYR A 399 4.36 -15.93 2.53
N MET A 400 4.61 -16.87 3.45
CA MET A 400 5.94 -17.44 3.69
C MET A 400 6.46 -18.21 2.49
N LEU A 401 5.58 -18.95 1.79
CA LEU A 401 5.94 -19.65 0.56
C LEU A 401 6.36 -18.67 -0.54
N LEU A 402 5.58 -17.60 -0.74
CA LEU A 402 5.87 -16.57 -1.74
C LEU A 402 7.18 -15.86 -1.40
N LEU A 403 7.37 -15.42 -0.15
CA LEU A 403 8.60 -14.80 0.32
C LEU A 403 9.82 -15.69 0.01
N THR A 404 9.76 -16.98 0.39
CA THR A 404 10.87 -17.92 0.17
C THR A 404 11.16 -18.13 -1.31
N LEU A 405 10.11 -18.27 -2.13
CA LEU A 405 10.25 -18.44 -3.57
C LEU A 405 10.85 -17.19 -4.24
N SER A 406 10.38 -16.00 -3.87
CA SER A 406 10.89 -14.74 -4.41
C SER A 406 12.35 -14.50 -4.01
N VAL A 407 12.73 -14.79 -2.75
CA VAL A 407 14.14 -14.70 -2.31
C VAL A 407 15.00 -15.67 -3.11
N LEU A 408 14.55 -16.92 -3.32
CA LEU A 408 15.29 -17.91 -4.11
C LEU A 408 15.46 -17.46 -5.57
N LEU A 409 14.42 -16.92 -6.19
CA LEU A 409 14.49 -16.42 -7.57
C LEU A 409 15.38 -15.18 -7.67
N LEU A 410 15.25 -14.22 -6.72
CA LEU A 410 16.05 -13.00 -6.72
C LEU A 410 17.55 -13.28 -6.47
N SER A 411 17.88 -14.35 -5.75
CA SER A 411 19.28 -14.75 -5.50
C SER A 411 20.07 -15.07 -6.77
N LEU A 412 19.39 -15.31 -7.90
CA LEU A 412 20.02 -15.52 -9.20
C LEU A 412 20.70 -14.26 -9.75
N ASP A 413 20.35 -13.08 -9.25
CA ASP A 413 21.01 -11.81 -9.61
C ASP A 413 22.38 -11.62 -8.96
N GLY A 414 22.75 -12.48 -7.98
CA GLY A 414 24.10 -12.54 -7.42
C GLY A 414 24.42 -11.48 -6.36
N PHE A 415 23.44 -10.79 -5.81
CA PHE A 415 23.62 -9.86 -4.68
C PHE A 415 23.82 -10.61 -3.36
N ASP A 416 24.32 -9.90 -2.35
CA ASP A 416 24.48 -10.45 -1.01
C ASP A 416 23.12 -10.87 -0.38
N LEU A 417 23.21 -11.73 0.65
CA LEU A 417 22.02 -12.30 1.27
C LEU A 417 21.13 -11.24 1.93
N VAL A 418 21.72 -10.20 2.53
CA VAL A 418 20.94 -9.15 3.23
C VAL A 418 20.19 -8.29 2.23
N THR A 419 20.85 -7.84 1.15
CA THR A 419 20.24 -7.12 0.03
C THR A 419 19.13 -7.95 -0.59
N THR A 420 19.39 -9.21 -0.95
CA THR A 420 18.41 -10.10 -1.58
C THR A 420 17.17 -10.31 -0.70
N PHE A 421 17.37 -10.65 0.57
CA PHE A 421 16.28 -10.91 1.51
C PHE A 421 15.46 -9.65 1.79
N THR A 422 16.13 -8.53 2.08
CA THR A 422 15.41 -7.30 2.45
C THR A 422 14.72 -6.64 1.25
N SER A 423 15.25 -6.78 0.02
CA SER A 423 14.57 -6.33 -1.19
C SER A 423 13.22 -7.02 -1.38
N VAL A 424 13.17 -8.36 -1.26
CA VAL A 424 11.90 -9.09 -1.33
C VAL A 424 10.99 -8.74 -0.16
N ALA A 425 11.53 -8.70 1.07
CA ALA A 425 10.77 -8.39 2.26
C ALA A 425 10.09 -7.02 2.17
N THR A 426 10.80 -5.98 1.74
CA THR A 426 10.25 -4.62 1.62
C THR A 426 9.27 -4.49 0.47
N CYS A 427 9.53 -5.11 -0.68
CA CYS A 427 8.61 -5.11 -1.82
C CYS A 427 7.31 -5.86 -1.50
N LEU A 428 7.39 -7.05 -0.89
CA LEU A 428 6.22 -7.85 -0.53
C LEU A 428 5.37 -7.21 0.59
N ASN A 429 5.99 -6.41 1.47
CA ASN A 429 5.30 -5.68 2.54
C ASN A 429 4.97 -4.23 2.18
N ASN A 430 5.33 -3.77 0.98
CA ASN A 430 5.11 -2.39 0.50
C ASN A 430 5.71 -1.33 1.44
N VAL A 431 7.01 -1.44 1.77
CA VAL A 431 7.70 -0.55 2.74
C VAL A 431 8.68 0.41 2.08
N GLY A 432 9.31 0.00 0.97
CA GLY A 432 10.31 0.77 0.23
C GLY A 432 11.75 0.41 0.59
N PRO A 433 12.38 1.04 1.58
CA PRO A 433 13.78 0.79 1.90
C PRO A 433 13.98 -0.54 2.63
N GLY A 434 15.06 -1.25 2.26
CA GLY A 434 15.58 -2.44 2.93
C GLY A 434 16.87 -2.14 3.70
N LEU A 435 17.85 -3.02 3.55
CA LEU A 435 19.20 -2.89 4.10
C LEU A 435 20.25 -3.03 3.00
N GLU A 436 21.46 -2.62 3.31
CA GLU A 436 22.62 -2.60 2.42
C GLU A 436 22.32 -1.81 1.13
N MET A 437 22.43 -2.41 -0.06
CA MET A 437 22.25 -1.72 -1.35
C MET A 437 20.88 -1.07 -1.50
N VAL A 438 19.84 -1.67 -0.97
CA VAL A 438 18.45 -1.16 -1.00
C VAL A 438 18.07 -0.42 0.29
N GLY A 439 19.04 0.03 1.05
CA GLY A 439 18.83 0.82 2.25
C GLY A 439 18.16 2.17 1.99
N PRO A 440 17.97 3.00 3.04
CA PRO A 440 17.21 4.25 2.95
C PRO A 440 17.80 5.28 1.99
N MET A 441 19.09 5.19 1.67
CA MET A 441 19.82 6.04 0.71
C MET A 441 20.18 5.27 -0.57
N GLY A 442 19.72 4.04 -0.72
CA GLY A 442 19.99 3.17 -1.86
C GLY A 442 18.89 3.20 -2.92
N SER A 443 19.10 2.40 -3.99
CA SER A 443 18.11 2.26 -5.06
C SER A 443 18.06 0.83 -5.60
N PHE A 444 17.01 0.53 -6.37
CA PHE A 444 16.84 -0.75 -7.06
C PHE A 444 17.36 -0.68 -8.53
N ALA A 445 18.17 0.32 -8.87
CA ALA A 445 18.66 0.54 -10.23
C ALA A 445 19.44 -0.65 -10.79
N ASP A 446 20.32 -1.25 -9.97
CA ASP A 446 21.28 -2.27 -10.38
C ASP A 446 20.68 -3.68 -10.56
N PHE A 447 19.41 -3.89 -10.15
CA PHE A 447 18.75 -5.17 -10.38
C PHE A 447 18.50 -5.42 -11.87
N SER A 448 18.57 -6.68 -12.28
CA SER A 448 18.24 -7.08 -13.64
C SER A 448 16.76 -6.87 -13.98
N ALA A 449 16.43 -6.78 -15.26
CA ALA A 449 15.05 -6.61 -15.71
C ALA A 449 14.10 -7.73 -15.20
N PRO A 450 14.48 -9.04 -15.21
CA PRO A 450 13.65 -10.09 -14.59
C PRO A 450 13.48 -9.91 -13.09
N ALA A 451 14.52 -9.48 -12.36
CA ALA A 451 14.44 -9.21 -10.92
C ALA A 451 13.48 -8.05 -10.61
N LYS A 452 13.54 -6.96 -11.37
CA LYS A 452 12.61 -5.83 -11.24
C LYS A 452 11.16 -6.25 -11.50
N LEU A 453 10.90 -7.12 -12.48
CA LEU A 453 9.56 -7.66 -12.72
C LEU A 453 9.08 -8.58 -11.60
N LEU A 454 9.96 -9.40 -11.01
CA LEU A 454 9.67 -10.23 -9.85
C LEU A 454 9.29 -9.35 -8.64
N LEU A 455 10.10 -8.34 -8.34
CA LEU A 455 9.85 -7.41 -7.24
C LEU A 455 8.58 -6.58 -7.47
N ALA A 456 8.30 -6.17 -8.71
CA ALA A 456 7.03 -5.52 -9.08
C ALA A 456 5.83 -6.46 -8.85
N PHE A 457 5.96 -7.75 -9.15
CA PHE A 457 4.95 -8.75 -8.82
C PHE A 457 4.77 -8.88 -7.30
N ASP A 458 5.85 -8.90 -6.52
CA ASP A 458 5.79 -8.97 -5.06
C ASP A 458 5.08 -7.75 -4.45
N MET A 459 5.35 -6.53 -4.96
CA MET A 459 4.65 -5.30 -4.55
C MET A 459 3.15 -5.40 -4.81
N LEU A 460 2.76 -5.86 -6.01
CA LEU A 460 1.35 -6.05 -6.37
C LEU A 460 0.70 -7.15 -5.52
N ALA A 461 1.40 -8.26 -5.28
CA ALA A 461 0.90 -9.36 -4.47
C ALA A 461 0.70 -8.93 -3.00
N GLY A 462 1.65 -8.20 -2.44
CA GLY A 462 1.56 -7.65 -1.08
C GLY A 462 0.37 -6.71 -0.93
N ARG A 463 0.24 -5.73 -1.83
CA ARG A 463 -0.85 -4.74 -1.81
C ARG A 463 -2.23 -5.36 -1.95
N LEU A 464 -2.38 -6.38 -2.78
CA LEU A 464 -3.64 -7.06 -3.09
C LEU A 464 -3.93 -8.28 -2.20
N GLU A 465 -3.25 -8.42 -1.06
CA GLU A 465 -3.49 -9.52 -0.12
C GLU A 465 -3.26 -10.90 -0.76
N LEU A 466 -2.28 -11.04 -1.64
CA LEU A 466 -1.78 -12.25 -2.33
C LEU A 466 -2.78 -12.90 -3.29
N TYR A 467 -4.01 -13.20 -2.83
CA TYR A 467 -4.97 -14.01 -3.57
C TYR A 467 -5.36 -13.47 -4.95
N PRO A 468 -5.63 -12.17 -5.17
CA PRO A 468 -5.97 -11.65 -6.48
C PRO A 468 -4.85 -11.87 -7.51
N MET A 469 -3.59 -11.62 -7.12
CA MET A 469 -2.44 -11.81 -8.01
C MET A 469 -2.20 -13.29 -8.33
N LEU A 470 -2.22 -14.15 -7.31
CA LEU A 470 -2.06 -15.60 -7.51
C LEU A 470 -3.20 -16.20 -8.33
N ALA A 471 -4.42 -15.68 -8.20
CA ALA A 471 -5.57 -16.13 -8.97
C ALA A 471 -5.39 -15.92 -10.47
N LEU A 472 -4.65 -14.87 -10.93
CA LEU A 472 -4.40 -14.66 -12.36
C LEU A 472 -3.70 -15.85 -13.03
N PHE A 473 -2.85 -16.57 -12.29
CA PHE A 473 -2.13 -17.76 -12.79
C PHE A 473 -2.98 -19.04 -12.72
N ALA A 474 -4.17 -18.99 -12.10
CA ALA A 474 -5.03 -20.17 -12.02
C ALA A 474 -5.85 -20.37 -13.32
N PRO A 475 -5.64 -21.46 -14.10
CA PRO A 475 -6.37 -21.67 -15.38
C PRO A 475 -7.89 -21.70 -15.19
N ARG A 476 -8.37 -22.10 -13.99
CA ARG A 476 -9.80 -22.15 -13.66
C ARG A 476 -10.43 -20.76 -13.59
N LEU A 477 -9.67 -19.70 -13.35
CA LEU A 477 -10.15 -18.32 -13.35
C LEU A 477 -10.70 -17.93 -14.72
N TRP A 478 -9.99 -18.30 -15.79
CA TRP A 478 -10.24 -17.89 -17.17
C TRP A 478 -11.28 -18.75 -17.90
N ARG A 479 -11.68 -19.90 -17.37
CA ARG A 479 -12.68 -20.76 -18.00
C ARG A 479 -14.05 -20.07 -18.03
N LYS A 480 -14.70 -20.03 -19.21
CA LYS A 480 -16.12 -19.65 -19.32
C LYS A 480 -16.94 -20.63 -18.47
N ARG A 481 -17.90 -20.13 -17.71
CA ARG A 481 -18.86 -20.96 -16.98
C ARG A 481 -19.77 -21.62 -18.05
N ILE A 482 -19.45 -22.85 -18.46
CA ILE A 482 -20.33 -23.66 -19.26
C ILE A 482 -21.51 -24.00 -18.36
N ASN A 483 -22.63 -23.33 -18.61
CA ASN A 483 -24.00 -23.63 -18.26
C ASN A 483 -24.34 -24.40 -16.96
N ALA A 484 -24.34 -23.66 -15.82
CA ALA A 484 -25.23 -24.04 -14.71
C ALA A 484 -26.73 -23.88 -15.07
N MET A 485 -27.06 -23.31 -16.23
CA MET A 485 -28.43 -23.21 -16.73
C MET A 485 -28.94 -24.51 -17.37
N HIS A 486 -28.06 -25.43 -17.80
CA HIS A 486 -28.50 -26.74 -18.30
C HIS A 486 -28.80 -27.75 -17.20
N GLU A 487 -28.08 -27.66 -16.05
CA GLU A 487 -28.36 -28.53 -14.89
C GLU A 487 -29.62 -28.13 -14.13
N ALA A 488 -29.99 -26.84 -14.14
CA ALA A 488 -31.23 -26.36 -13.53
C ALA A 488 -32.49 -26.61 -14.42
N ARG A 489 -32.32 -26.94 -15.68
CA ARG A 489 -33.41 -27.37 -16.59
C ARG A 489 -33.55 -28.90 -16.72
N ALA A 490 -32.58 -29.63 -16.17
CA ALA A 490 -32.59 -31.10 -16.20
C ALA A 490 -32.99 -31.72 -14.82
N LYS A 491 -33.30 -30.87 -13.84
CA LYS A 491 -34.00 -31.22 -12.58
C LYS A 491 -35.34 -30.50 -12.54
#